data_22ef09cea7fdb3643fc85f32f77cbcea
#
_entry.id   22ef09cea7fdb3643fc85f32f77cbcea
#
_cell.length_a   1.000
_cell.length_b   1.000
_cell.length_c   1.000
_cell.angle_alpha   90.00
_cell.angle_beta   90.00
_cell.angle_gamma   90.00
#
_symmetry.space_group_name_H-M   'P 1'
#
loop_
_entity.id
_entity.type
_entity.pdbx_description
1 polymer ?
#
loop_
_entity_poly.entity_id
_entity_poly.type
_entity_poly.pdbx_seq_one_letter_code
_entity_poly.pdbx_strand_id
1 'polypeptide(L)'
;MKRTVTTIAAAFIMIASFSSFAAEKANPLRNLDSKNIVLSYLEATTAGNVVWNKHLFAEDFTYSNVANGDNFSKKQYRAFLKATKGLKYDCTTTYEILDEAGQTCMAKATMKFDNFTRVDYITLSKSQEGWQVSKVLTTYP
;
A
#
# COMPACT_ATOMS: atom_id res chain seq x y z
N MET A 1 14.21 -17.26 49.01
CA MET A 1 13.91 -18.14 47.88
C MET A 1 12.61 -17.79 47.14
N LYS A 2 11.52 -17.54 47.86
CA LYS A 2 10.22 -17.17 47.23
C LYS A 2 10.26 -15.84 46.47
N ARG A 3 11.08 -14.89 46.86
CA ARG A 3 11.20 -13.57 46.20
C ARG A 3 11.94 -13.61 44.88
N THR A 4 12.89 -14.56 44.71
CA THR A 4 13.67 -14.71 43.49
C THR A 4 12.86 -15.31 42.32
N VAL A 5 11.95 -16.22 42.63
CA VAL A 5 11.09 -16.87 41.65
C VAL A 5 10.05 -15.90 41.08
N THR A 6 9.52 -15.02 41.91
CA THR A 6 8.52 -14.02 41.50
C THR A 6 9.12 -12.97 40.56
N THR A 7 10.39 -12.59 40.77
CA THR A 7 11.08 -11.60 39.95
C THR A 7 11.40 -12.15 38.57
N ILE A 8 11.75 -13.43 38.47
CA ILE A 8 12.03 -14.09 37.19
C ILE A 8 10.77 -14.25 36.36
N ALA A 9 9.66 -14.59 37.00
CA ALA A 9 8.38 -14.73 36.30
C ALA A 9 7.87 -13.40 35.74
N ALA A 10 8.04 -12.30 36.47
CA ALA A 10 7.66 -10.97 36.00
C ALA A 10 8.50 -10.52 34.81
N ALA A 11 9.82 -10.79 34.83
CA ALA A 11 10.71 -10.47 33.72
C ALA A 11 10.36 -11.27 32.46
N PHE A 12 9.96 -12.53 32.63
CA PHE A 12 9.57 -13.38 31.49
C PHE A 12 8.28 -12.92 30.82
N ILE A 13 7.32 -12.45 31.58
CA ILE A 13 6.05 -11.91 31.08
C ILE A 13 6.29 -10.62 30.28
N MET A 14 7.21 -9.75 30.75
CA MET A 14 7.56 -8.53 30.02
C MET A 14 8.22 -8.80 28.68
N ILE A 15 9.07 -9.80 28.57
CA ILE A 15 9.75 -10.16 27.32
C ILE A 15 8.74 -10.70 26.30
N ALA A 16 7.82 -11.52 26.74
CA ALA A 16 6.76 -12.05 25.86
C ALA A 16 5.84 -10.95 25.32
N SER A 17 5.49 -9.99 26.19
CA SER A 17 4.67 -8.86 25.80
C SER A 17 5.37 -7.95 24.78
N PHE A 18 6.67 -7.75 24.94
CA PHE A 18 7.45 -6.94 24.00
C PHE A 18 7.59 -7.59 22.62
N SER A 19 7.80 -8.88 22.56
CA SER A 19 7.92 -9.62 21.29
C SER A 19 6.61 -9.61 20.51
N SER A 20 5.49 -9.82 21.18
CA SER A 20 4.15 -9.77 20.61
C SER A 20 3.82 -8.38 20.04
N PHE A 21 4.17 -7.32 20.77
CA PHE A 21 3.91 -5.95 20.35
C PHE A 21 4.78 -5.52 19.17
N ALA A 22 6.04 -5.95 19.11
CA ALA A 22 6.94 -5.66 17.99
C ALA A 22 6.49 -6.39 16.71
N ALA A 23 5.97 -7.61 16.81
CA ALA A 23 5.48 -8.39 15.68
C ALA A 23 4.26 -7.75 15.02
N GLU A 24 3.34 -7.15 15.79
CA GLU A 24 2.13 -6.49 15.27
C GLU A 24 2.43 -5.22 14.46
N LYS A 25 3.59 -4.58 14.68
CA LYS A 25 3.98 -3.33 14.01
C LYS A 25 4.86 -3.52 12.78
N ALA A 26 5.25 -4.76 12.48
CA ALA A 26 6.12 -5.01 11.33
C ALA A 26 5.39 -4.75 10.01
N ASN A 27 5.94 -3.86 9.19
CA ASN A 27 5.47 -3.62 7.83
C ASN A 27 6.27 -4.51 6.87
N PRO A 28 5.66 -5.54 6.26
CA PRO A 28 6.35 -6.44 5.35
C PRO A 28 6.82 -5.76 4.05
N LEU A 29 6.29 -4.58 3.70
CA LEU A 29 6.66 -3.84 2.50
C LEU A 29 7.76 -2.80 2.74
N ARG A 30 8.21 -2.63 3.98
CA ARG A 30 9.09 -1.54 4.40
C ARG A 30 10.40 -1.45 3.61
N ASN A 31 10.97 -2.58 3.24
CA ASN A 31 12.28 -2.65 2.56
C ASN A 31 12.15 -2.77 1.04
N LEU A 32 10.94 -2.72 0.49
CA LEU A 32 10.76 -2.73 -0.96
C LEU A 32 11.15 -1.39 -1.57
N ASP A 33 11.71 -1.43 -2.78
CA ASP A 33 11.98 -0.23 -3.57
C ASP A 33 10.67 0.33 -4.18
N SER A 34 10.75 1.53 -4.74
CA SER A 34 9.61 2.22 -5.33
C SER A 34 8.95 1.40 -6.45
N LYS A 35 9.75 0.76 -7.31
CA LYS A 35 9.25 -0.09 -8.38
C LYS A 35 8.36 -1.22 -7.86
N ASN A 36 8.80 -1.92 -6.82
CA ASN A 36 8.04 -3.03 -6.25
C ASN A 36 6.78 -2.56 -5.53
N ILE A 37 6.77 -1.35 -4.96
CA ILE A 37 5.55 -0.75 -4.42
C ILE A 37 4.56 -0.42 -5.55
N VAL A 38 5.01 0.11 -6.68
CA VAL A 38 4.16 0.32 -7.86
C VAL A 38 3.55 -1.00 -8.34
N LEU A 39 4.35 -2.07 -8.42
CA LEU A 39 3.86 -3.39 -8.80
C LEU A 39 2.83 -3.93 -7.82
N SER A 40 3.04 -3.74 -6.52
CA SER A 40 2.07 -4.12 -5.49
C SER A 40 0.75 -3.35 -5.61
N TYR A 41 0.83 -2.06 -5.95
CA TYR A 41 -0.35 -1.26 -6.27
C TYR A 41 -1.12 -1.80 -7.47
N LEU A 42 -0.41 -2.15 -8.54
CA LEU A 42 -1.04 -2.70 -9.74
C LEU A 42 -1.69 -4.06 -9.48
N GLU A 43 -1.07 -4.92 -8.68
CA GLU A 43 -1.69 -6.17 -8.25
C GLU A 43 -2.97 -5.93 -7.43
N ALA A 44 -2.96 -4.97 -6.54
CA ALA A 44 -4.15 -4.62 -5.76
C ALA A 44 -5.29 -4.12 -6.66
N THR A 45 -4.95 -3.32 -7.67
CA THR A 45 -5.92 -2.67 -8.54
C THR A 45 -6.43 -3.58 -9.66
N THR A 46 -5.52 -4.29 -10.34
CA THR A 46 -5.86 -5.07 -11.54
C THR A 46 -6.14 -6.54 -11.27
N ALA A 47 -5.63 -7.09 -10.18
CA ALA A 47 -5.78 -8.50 -9.82
C ALA A 47 -6.55 -8.72 -8.51
N GLY A 48 -6.98 -7.65 -7.85
CA GLY A 48 -7.74 -7.75 -6.61
C GLY A 48 -6.96 -8.31 -5.43
N ASN A 49 -5.63 -8.20 -5.43
CA ASN A 49 -4.80 -8.63 -4.30
C ASN A 49 -4.78 -7.57 -3.20
N VAL A 50 -5.55 -7.80 -2.14
CA VAL A 50 -5.74 -6.84 -1.05
C VAL A 50 -4.88 -7.13 0.19
N VAL A 51 -4.03 -8.14 0.14
CA VAL A 51 -3.26 -8.62 1.30
C VAL A 51 -2.41 -7.52 1.94
N TRP A 52 -1.80 -6.65 1.13
CA TRP A 52 -0.86 -5.63 1.58
C TRP A 52 -1.46 -4.23 1.72
N ASN A 53 -2.76 -4.06 1.47
CA ASN A 53 -3.37 -2.72 1.35
C ASN A 53 -3.21 -1.87 2.61
N LYS A 54 -3.17 -2.47 3.80
CA LYS A 54 -2.93 -1.73 5.04
C LYS A 54 -1.58 -1.01 5.04
N HIS A 55 -0.55 -1.62 4.44
CA HIS A 55 0.82 -1.12 4.44
C HIS A 55 1.19 -0.38 3.15
N LEU A 56 0.44 -0.63 2.08
CA LEU A 56 0.71 -0.11 0.74
C LEU A 56 0.42 1.39 0.63
N PHE A 57 -0.62 1.87 1.30
CA PHE A 57 -1.08 3.25 1.22
C PHE A 57 -0.64 4.07 2.42
N ALA A 58 -0.15 5.29 2.18
CA ALA A 58 0.19 6.23 3.24
C ALA A 58 -1.07 6.67 4.00
N GLU A 59 -0.91 7.11 5.26
CA GLU A 59 -2.04 7.55 6.08
C GLU A 59 -2.80 8.73 5.46
N ASP A 60 -2.09 9.63 4.79
CA ASP A 60 -2.64 10.80 4.10
C ASP A 60 -3.00 10.54 2.64
N PHE A 61 -3.07 9.27 2.24
CA PHE A 61 -3.39 8.87 0.87
C PHE A 61 -4.67 9.52 0.36
N THR A 62 -4.64 9.94 -0.91
CA THR A 62 -5.81 10.42 -1.64
C THR A 62 -5.90 9.76 -3.01
N TYR A 63 -7.11 9.45 -3.41
CA TYR A 63 -7.43 8.96 -4.75
C TYR A 63 -8.39 9.93 -5.41
N SER A 64 -8.16 10.23 -6.69
CA SER A 64 -9.06 11.05 -7.49
C SER A 64 -9.29 10.42 -8.86
N ASN A 65 -10.53 10.42 -9.30
CA ASN A 65 -10.92 9.99 -10.65
C ASN A 65 -11.51 11.20 -11.38
N VAL A 66 -10.82 11.65 -12.41
CA VAL A 66 -11.19 12.85 -13.14
C VAL A 66 -12.50 12.68 -13.92
N ALA A 67 -12.77 11.46 -14.41
CA ALA A 67 -13.93 11.20 -15.27
C ALA A 67 -15.26 11.28 -14.52
N ASN A 68 -15.31 10.79 -13.28
CA ASN A 68 -16.55 10.73 -12.50
C ASN A 68 -16.55 11.64 -11.27
N GLY A 69 -15.41 12.31 -10.97
CA GLY A 69 -15.27 13.21 -9.83
C GLY A 69 -15.11 12.51 -8.48
N ASP A 70 -14.89 11.20 -8.45
CA ASP A 70 -14.65 10.48 -7.19
C ASP A 70 -13.38 10.95 -6.51
N ASN A 71 -13.47 11.13 -5.18
CA ASN A 71 -12.34 11.42 -4.32
C ASN A 71 -12.44 10.53 -3.08
N PHE A 72 -11.40 9.75 -2.84
CA PHE A 72 -11.37 8.81 -1.73
C PHE A 72 -10.17 9.04 -0.82
N SER A 73 -10.40 8.94 0.50
CA SER A 73 -9.35 8.80 1.51
C SER A 73 -8.78 7.37 1.48
N LYS A 74 -7.71 7.13 2.23
CA LYS A 74 -7.15 5.79 2.43
C LYS A 74 -8.22 4.78 2.85
N LYS A 75 -9.02 5.13 3.86
CA LYS A 75 -10.09 4.26 4.38
C LYS A 75 -11.12 3.91 3.31
N GLN A 76 -11.57 4.91 2.56
CA GLN A 76 -12.55 4.73 1.50
C GLN A 76 -12.01 3.92 0.33
N TYR A 77 -10.78 4.18 -0.09
CA TYR A 77 -10.17 3.46 -1.19
C TYR A 77 -9.87 2.00 -0.83
N ARG A 78 -9.42 1.76 0.38
CA ARG A 78 -9.23 0.38 0.88
C ARG A 78 -10.56 -0.38 0.93
N ALA A 79 -11.64 0.27 1.35
CA ALA A 79 -12.97 -0.33 1.34
C ALA A 79 -13.42 -0.68 -0.08
N PHE A 80 -13.16 0.21 -1.04
CA PHE A 80 -13.43 -0.04 -2.46
C PHE A 80 -12.64 -1.25 -2.99
N LEU A 81 -11.35 -1.32 -2.72
CA LEU A 81 -10.52 -2.44 -3.16
C LEU A 81 -10.93 -3.75 -2.48
N LYS A 82 -11.34 -3.71 -1.23
CA LYS A 82 -11.86 -4.88 -0.52
C LYS A 82 -13.16 -5.40 -1.15
N ALA A 83 -14.03 -4.50 -1.57
CA ALA A 83 -15.28 -4.87 -2.24
C ALA A 83 -15.03 -5.53 -3.60
N THR A 84 -13.90 -5.23 -4.25
CA THR A 84 -13.50 -5.81 -5.54
C THR A 84 -12.42 -6.89 -5.40
N LYS A 85 -12.23 -7.42 -4.20
CA LYS A 85 -11.24 -8.45 -3.90
C LYS A 85 -11.38 -9.63 -4.85
N GLY A 86 -10.25 -10.04 -5.45
CA GLY A 86 -10.18 -11.17 -6.36
C GLY A 86 -10.67 -10.89 -7.78
N LEU A 87 -11.21 -9.69 -8.05
CA LEU A 87 -11.60 -9.29 -9.38
C LEU A 87 -10.37 -9.00 -10.22
N LYS A 88 -10.21 -9.70 -11.34
CA LYS A 88 -9.13 -9.46 -12.29
C LYS A 88 -9.65 -8.63 -13.45
N TYR A 89 -8.96 -7.54 -13.75
CA TYR A 89 -9.26 -6.73 -14.93
C TYR A 89 -8.73 -7.40 -16.18
N ASP A 90 -9.55 -7.48 -17.21
CA ASP A 90 -9.16 -7.96 -18.54
C ASP A 90 -8.53 -6.80 -19.32
N CYS A 91 -7.27 -6.54 -19.02
CA CYS A 91 -6.52 -5.45 -19.63
C CYS A 91 -5.04 -5.79 -19.76
N THR A 92 -4.36 -5.05 -20.65
CA THR A 92 -2.90 -5.07 -20.74
C THR A 92 -2.35 -3.89 -19.95
N THR A 93 -1.53 -4.17 -18.96
CA THR A 93 -0.97 -3.15 -18.06
C THR A 93 0.51 -2.94 -18.36
N THR A 94 0.88 -1.67 -18.55
CA THR A 94 2.27 -1.22 -18.63
C THR A 94 2.49 -0.11 -17.59
N TYR A 95 3.74 0.08 -17.16
CA TYR A 95 4.06 1.16 -16.23
C TYR A 95 5.46 1.69 -16.49
N GLU A 96 5.70 2.93 -16.06
CA GLU A 96 7.01 3.56 -16.08
C GLU A 96 7.19 4.45 -14.85
N ILE A 97 8.41 4.53 -14.35
CA ILE A 97 8.79 5.53 -13.35
C ILE A 97 9.11 6.82 -14.11
N LEU A 98 8.32 7.86 -13.87
CA LEU A 98 8.52 9.15 -14.53
C LEU A 98 9.65 9.93 -13.90
N ASP A 99 9.75 9.91 -12.57
CA ASP A 99 10.77 10.61 -11.81
C ASP A 99 10.88 10.03 -10.40
N GLU A 100 12.09 9.99 -9.88
CA GLU A 100 12.36 9.61 -8.50
C GLU A 100 13.46 10.50 -7.97
N ALA A 101 13.15 11.29 -6.95
CA ALA A 101 14.09 12.22 -6.34
C ALA A 101 13.87 12.26 -4.83
N GLY A 102 14.93 11.91 -4.06
CA GLY A 102 14.86 11.90 -2.61
C GLY A 102 13.79 10.94 -2.09
N GLN A 103 12.80 11.47 -1.41
CA GLN A 103 11.73 10.70 -0.77
C GLN A 103 10.42 10.71 -1.57
N THR A 104 10.48 11.10 -2.83
CA THR A 104 9.32 11.19 -3.72
C THR A 104 9.56 10.42 -5.00
N CYS A 105 8.56 9.67 -5.45
CA CYS A 105 8.58 8.97 -6.73
C CYS A 105 7.24 9.19 -7.44
N MET A 106 7.29 9.42 -8.74
CA MET A 106 6.11 9.51 -9.60
C MET A 106 6.17 8.44 -10.66
N ALA A 107 5.08 7.69 -10.79
CA ALA A 107 4.94 6.62 -11.78
C ALA A 107 3.66 6.84 -12.58
N LYS A 108 3.64 6.27 -13.78
CA LYS A 108 2.48 6.24 -14.66
C LYS A 108 2.18 4.81 -15.02
N ALA A 109 0.96 4.36 -14.81
CA ALA A 109 0.49 3.05 -15.24
C ALA A 109 -0.61 3.22 -16.30
N THR A 110 -0.53 2.42 -17.35
CA THR A 110 -1.51 2.42 -18.45
C THR A 110 -2.16 1.05 -18.51
N MET A 111 -3.48 1.03 -18.46
CA MET A 111 -4.30 -0.19 -18.54
C MET A 111 -5.16 -0.10 -19.78
N LYS A 112 -4.85 -0.95 -20.75
CA LYS A 112 -5.60 -0.99 -22.03
C LYS A 112 -6.64 -2.09 -21.99
N PHE A 113 -7.89 -1.67 -22.02
CA PHE A 113 -9.06 -2.53 -22.19
C PHE A 113 -9.49 -2.54 -23.66
N ASP A 114 -10.44 -3.40 -24.02
CA ASP A 114 -10.90 -3.48 -25.41
C ASP A 114 -11.49 -2.16 -25.95
N ASN A 115 -12.24 -1.44 -25.11
CA ASN A 115 -13.00 -0.26 -25.53
C ASN A 115 -12.48 1.06 -24.97
N PHE A 116 -11.53 1.03 -24.05
CA PHE A 116 -11.01 2.24 -23.41
C PHE A 116 -9.64 2.01 -22.81
N THR A 117 -8.97 3.10 -22.45
CA THR A 117 -7.70 3.09 -21.73
C THR A 117 -7.85 3.85 -20.43
N ARG A 118 -7.36 3.27 -19.34
CA ARG A 118 -7.22 3.94 -18.05
C ARG A 118 -5.75 4.27 -17.82
N VAL A 119 -5.49 5.47 -17.31
CA VAL A 119 -4.15 5.88 -16.90
C VAL A 119 -4.19 6.31 -15.44
N ASP A 120 -3.32 5.73 -14.64
CA ASP A 120 -3.11 6.10 -13.24
C ASP A 120 -1.77 6.83 -13.11
N TYR A 121 -1.80 8.04 -12.58
CA TYR A 121 -0.61 8.75 -12.12
C TYR A 121 -0.46 8.48 -10.63
N ILE A 122 0.65 7.85 -10.26
CA ILE A 122 0.88 7.30 -8.93
C ILE A 122 2.03 8.05 -8.28
N THR A 123 1.76 8.71 -7.17
CA THR A 123 2.80 9.36 -6.36
C THR A 123 3.11 8.49 -5.15
N LEU A 124 4.39 8.23 -4.93
CA LEU A 124 4.89 7.51 -3.77
C LEU A 124 5.69 8.45 -2.88
N SER A 125 5.58 8.25 -1.59
CA SER A 125 6.37 8.97 -0.58
C SER A 125 7.11 7.97 0.29
N LYS A 126 8.36 8.28 0.61
CA LYS A 126 9.20 7.46 1.49
C LYS A 126 9.26 8.06 2.88
N SER A 127 8.99 7.23 3.88
CA SER A 127 9.07 7.56 5.30
C SER A 127 9.81 6.48 6.05
N GLN A 128 9.74 6.47 7.37
CA GLN A 128 10.24 5.37 8.20
C GLN A 128 9.55 4.03 7.87
N GLU A 129 8.33 4.08 7.35
CA GLU A 129 7.58 2.91 6.89
C GLU A 129 8.00 2.42 5.48
N GLY A 130 9.01 3.06 4.87
CA GLY A 130 9.43 2.80 3.50
C GLY A 130 8.59 3.56 2.49
N TRP A 131 8.65 3.11 1.24
CA TRP A 131 7.82 3.67 0.17
C TRP A 131 6.37 3.27 0.33
N GLN A 132 5.47 4.24 0.20
CA GLN A 132 4.03 4.01 0.22
C GLN A 132 3.36 4.85 -0.86
N VAL A 133 2.24 4.38 -1.38
CA VAL A 133 1.43 5.15 -2.33
C VAL A 133 0.73 6.28 -1.56
N SER A 134 1.02 7.52 -1.92
CA SER A 134 0.47 8.71 -1.25
C SER A 134 -0.63 9.40 -2.06
N LYS A 135 -0.65 9.21 -3.38
CA LYS A 135 -1.67 9.81 -4.24
C LYS A 135 -1.82 9.00 -5.53
N VAL A 136 -3.05 8.84 -5.97
CA VAL A 136 -3.37 8.31 -7.30
C VAL A 136 -4.37 9.22 -7.97
N LEU A 137 -4.08 9.58 -9.22
CA LEU A 137 -4.99 10.30 -10.10
C LEU A 137 -5.31 9.39 -11.29
N THR A 138 -6.57 9.03 -11.45
CA THR A 138 -7.05 8.21 -12.57
C THR A 138 -7.66 9.08 -13.66
N THR A 139 -7.25 8.85 -14.90
CA THR A 139 -7.81 9.50 -16.09
C THR A 139 -8.17 8.45 -17.14
N TYR A 140 -9.01 8.84 -18.07
CA TYR A 140 -9.40 8.03 -19.23
C TYR A 140 -9.19 8.87 -20.49
N PRO A 141 -7.97 8.82 -21.06
CA PRO A 141 -7.65 9.61 -22.27
C PRO A 141 -8.43 9.19 -23.50
#